data_c15d7fd513d6446a4f3b6ed27e0ff392
#
_entry.id   c15d7fd513d6446a4f3b6ed27e0ff392
#
_cell.length_a   1.000
_cell.length_b   1.000
_cell.length_c   1.000
_cell.angle_alpha   90.00
_cell.angle_beta   90.00
_cell.angle_gamma   90.00
#
_symmetry.space_group_name_H-M   'P 1'
#
loop_
_entity.id
_entity.type
_entity.pdbx_description
1 polymer ?
#
loop_
_entity_poly.entity_id
_entity_poly.type
_entity_poly.pdbx_seq_one_letter_code
_entity_poly.pdbx_strand_id
1 'polypeptide(L)'
;SEMELPPIRHVVEGLLPMGMGVLVAKPKLGKSWMVLDLCLAVAQGEPFLGFPTRQHGTLYLALEDGKSRMQTRLRRLLEGRPAPANMHVMFQAQRLGEGLLETLGEYLDANPDIHLVCIDTLSKIKPKAKPFENAYDADYDYMGRLKAFADSRGICVLLVHHTRKSKNPEDSFDNINGSTGILGAADFTIVLDKQSRMDDEAGFLLTGRDIEQCERVIRFDKARCRWVMQGTAAQLAAQRRVAEYEAEPIVRTLRVLLQQGDGTWSGNAQALMQMGERYTNEALASSTRALAGRIKELQPMLWERDAIKCWDKQNGTGGKRYCFKMNRIDNTAPVMDSAQLSLRHNYR
;
A
#
# COMPACT_ATOMS: atom_id res chain seq x y z
N SER A 1 1.60 -42.36 10.52
CA SER A 1 2.57 -41.44 11.16
C SER A 1 2.22 -40.04 10.73
N GLU A 2 1.74 -39.23 11.67
CA GLU A 2 1.56 -37.79 11.48
C GLU A 2 2.96 -37.18 11.38
N MET A 3 3.44 -37.00 10.18
CA MET A 3 4.66 -36.28 9.91
C MET A 3 4.33 -34.78 10.01
N GLU A 4 4.70 -34.13 11.10
CA GLU A 4 4.59 -32.66 11.20
C GLU A 4 5.50 -32.06 10.14
N LEU A 5 4.90 -31.42 9.13
CA LEU A 5 5.65 -30.68 8.15
C LEU A 5 6.13 -29.35 8.78
N PRO A 6 7.35 -28.90 8.44
CA PRO A 6 7.83 -27.62 8.96
C PRO A 6 6.93 -26.48 8.49
N PRO A 7 6.72 -25.42 9.31
CA PRO A 7 5.93 -24.28 8.94
C PRO A 7 6.53 -23.58 7.71
N ILE A 8 5.66 -22.92 6.92
CA ILE A 8 6.07 -22.13 5.78
C ILE A 8 7.01 -21.01 6.25
N ARG A 9 8.21 -20.98 5.68
CA ARG A 9 9.18 -19.95 6.00
C ARG A 9 8.97 -18.72 5.11
N HIS A 10 9.19 -17.54 5.66
CA HIS A 10 9.08 -16.27 4.96
C HIS A 10 10.42 -15.53 4.97
N VAL A 11 10.72 -14.84 3.89
CA VAL A 11 11.80 -13.83 3.81
C VAL A 11 11.30 -12.50 4.41
N VAL A 12 10.05 -12.16 4.12
CA VAL A 12 9.32 -11.06 4.74
C VAL A 12 8.02 -11.64 5.30
N GLU A 13 7.86 -11.57 6.61
CA GLU A 13 6.73 -12.20 7.32
C GLU A 13 5.38 -11.69 6.80
N GLY A 14 4.50 -12.61 6.44
CA GLY A 14 3.16 -12.29 5.89
C GLY A 14 3.15 -11.64 4.50
N LEU A 15 4.32 -11.48 3.86
CA LEU A 15 4.43 -10.82 2.55
C LEU A 15 5.13 -11.69 1.49
N LEU A 16 6.31 -12.23 1.80
CA LEU A 16 7.11 -13.04 0.87
C LEU A 16 7.44 -14.39 1.48
N PRO A 17 6.66 -15.45 1.20
CA PRO A 17 7.01 -16.80 1.55
C PRO A 17 8.21 -17.29 0.69
N MET A 18 8.86 -18.37 1.11
CA MET A 18 9.75 -19.12 0.23
C MET A 18 8.97 -19.69 -0.94
N GLY A 19 9.63 -19.86 -2.10
CA GLY A 19 8.98 -20.25 -3.34
C GLY A 19 9.11 -19.16 -4.41
N MET A 20 8.22 -19.15 -5.40
CA MET A 20 8.31 -18.24 -6.53
C MET A 20 7.15 -17.24 -6.56
N GLY A 21 7.47 -15.95 -6.57
CA GLY A 21 6.51 -14.86 -6.69
C GLY A 21 6.73 -13.97 -7.91
N VAL A 22 5.68 -13.22 -8.26
CA VAL A 22 5.72 -12.26 -9.37
C VAL A 22 5.29 -10.88 -8.88
N LEU A 23 6.12 -9.87 -9.11
CA LEU A 23 5.79 -8.47 -8.93
C LEU A 23 5.37 -7.85 -10.26
N VAL A 24 4.11 -7.50 -10.36
CA VAL A 24 3.49 -7.02 -11.59
C VAL A 24 3.14 -5.54 -11.49
N ALA A 25 3.53 -4.74 -12.47
CA ALA A 25 3.10 -3.36 -12.58
C ALA A 25 3.37 -2.76 -13.96
N LYS A 26 2.68 -1.68 -14.31
CA LYS A 26 2.94 -0.88 -15.52
C LYS A 26 4.39 -0.37 -15.55
N PRO A 27 4.97 -0.13 -16.73
CA PRO A 27 6.31 0.48 -16.84
C PRO A 27 6.40 1.84 -16.14
N LYS A 28 7.59 2.14 -15.56
CA LYS A 28 7.92 3.42 -14.89
C LYS A 28 7.12 3.70 -13.60
N LEU A 29 6.60 2.65 -12.95
CA LEU A 29 5.83 2.75 -11.72
C LEU A 29 6.68 2.69 -10.43
N GLY A 30 8.00 2.57 -10.56
CA GLY A 30 8.91 2.51 -9.40
C GLY A 30 9.22 1.10 -8.88
N LYS A 31 8.93 0.04 -9.67
CA LYS A 31 9.25 -1.36 -9.30
C LYS A 31 10.71 -1.56 -8.89
N SER A 32 11.65 -1.09 -9.70
CA SER A 32 13.07 -1.29 -9.41
C SER A 32 13.54 -0.58 -8.13
N TRP A 33 12.89 0.53 -7.72
CA TRP A 33 13.10 1.13 -6.40
C TRP A 33 12.58 0.22 -5.28
N MET A 34 11.39 -0.35 -5.48
CA MET A 34 10.79 -1.29 -4.51
C MET A 34 11.64 -2.54 -4.33
N VAL A 35 12.08 -3.15 -5.43
CA VAL A 35 12.91 -4.37 -5.39
C VAL A 35 14.26 -4.09 -4.76
N LEU A 36 14.88 -2.97 -5.06
CA LEU A 36 16.16 -2.59 -4.48
C LEU A 36 16.03 -2.34 -2.97
N ASP A 37 14.98 -1.65 -2.55
CA ASP A 37 14.67 -1.42 -1.13
C ASP A 37 14.35 -2.72 -0.39
N LEU A 38 13.62 -3.64 -1.01
CA LEU A 38 13.36 -4.99 -0.50
C LEU A 38 14.66 -5.76 -0.28
N CYS A 39 15.55 -5.79 -1.27
CA CYS A 39 16.84 -6.47 -1.14
C CYS A 39 17.69 -5.87 0.00
N LEU A 40 17.71 -4.55 0.13
CA LEU A 40 18.41 -3.87 1.23
C LEU A 40 17.78 -4.22 2.58
N ALA A 41 16.45 -4.14 2.71
CA ALA A 41 15.75 -4.43 3.94
C ALA A 41 16.03 -5.86 4.42
N VAL A 42 15.97 -6.85 3.52
CA VAL A 42 16.27 -8.25 3.84
C VAL A 42 17.74 -8.45 4.19
N ALA A 43 18.66 -7.83 3.45
CA ALA A 43 20.10 -7.93 3.74
C ALA A 43 20.47 -7.33 5.11
N GLN A 44 19.73 -6.32 5.57
CA GLN A 44 19.95 -5.63 6.84
C GLN A 44 19.09 -6.19 7.98
N GLY A 45 18.07 -7.00 7.70
CA GLY A 45 17.06 -7.42 8.68
C GLY A 45 16.13 -6.28 9.12
N GLU A 46 16.02 -5.22 8.31
CA GLU A 46 15.13 -4.09 8.55
C GLU A 46 13.73 -4.37 7.99
N PRO A 47 12.64 -3.83 8.58
CA PRO A 47 11.30 -4.04 8.05
C PRO A 47 11.14 -3.52 6.62
N PHE A 48 10.43 -4.28 5.78
CA PHE A 48 10.03 -3.87 4.44
C PHE A 48 8.54 -3.55 4.37
N LEU A 49 8.17 -2.34 3.96
CA LEU A 49 6.79 -1.84 3.98
C LEU A 49 6.08 -2.01 5.34
N GLY A 50 6.84 -2.02 6.45
CA GLY A 50 6.32 -2.24 7.79
C GLY A 50 6.19 -3.72 8.20
N PHE A 51 6.48 -4.67 7.32
CA PHE A 51 6.50 -6.10 7.62
C PHE A 51 7.90 -6.54 8.10
N PRO A 52 7.99 -7.34 9.17
CA PRO A 52 9.27 -7.84 9.64
C PRO A 52 10.00 -8.67 8.58
N THR A 53 11.32 -8.51 8.46
CA THR A 53 12.15 -9.34 7.61
C THR A 53 13.03 -10.25 8.47
N ARG A 54 13.44 -11.38 7.90
CA ARG A 54 14.57 -12.14 8.43
C ARG A 54 15.83 -11.70 7.68
N GLN A 55 16.93 -11.50 8.42
CA GLN A 55 18.19 -11.14 7.80
C GLN A 55 18.73 -12.31 6.99
N HIS A 56 18.87 -12.11 5.68
CA HIS A 56 19.41 -13.08 4.74
C HIS A 56 20.26 -12.37 3.68
N GLY A 57 21.13 -13.10 3.03
CA GLY A 57 21.77 -12.65 1.80
C GLY A 57 20.73 -12.47 0.69
N THR A 58 20.97 -11.50 -0.19
CA THR A 58 20.09 -11.19 -1.31
C THR A 58 20.86 -11.13 -2.62
N LEU A 59 20.26 -11.60 -3.71
CA LEU A 59 20.81 -11.50 -5.06
C LEU A 59 19.81 -10.74 -5.96
N TYR A 60 20.23 -9.59 -6.47
CA TYR A 60 19.44 -8.79 -7.41
C TYR A 60 20.01 -8.86 -8.82
N LEU A 61 19.30 -9.52 -9.74
CA LEU A 61 19.60 -9.52 -11.17
C LEU A 61 18.97 -8.27 -11.80
N ALA A 62 19.74 -7.20 -11.91
CA ALA A 62 19.30 -5.90 -12.44
C ALA A 62 19.56 -5.83 -13.96
N LEU A 63 18.79 -6.59 -14.76
CA LEU A 63 19.06 -6.83 -16.18
C LEU A 63 18.60 -5.68 -17.10
N GLU A 64 17.88 -4.69 -16.58
CA GLU A 64 17.48 -3.47 -17.30
C GLU A 64 18.23 -2.23 -16.84
N ASP A 65 19.02 -2.33 -15.77
CA ASP A 65 19.73 -1.20 -15.19
C ASP A 65 21.25 -1.27 -15.45
N GLY A 66 21.86 -0.11 -15.60
CA GLY A 66 23.33 0.01 -15.66
C GLY A 66 23.93 0.22 -14.28
N LYS A 67 25.23 -0.13 -14.11
CA LYS A 67 25.99 -0.02 -12.86
C LYS A 67 25.92 1.38 -12.24
N SER A 68 26.07 2.45 -13.02
CA SER A 68 26.02 3.83 -12.53
C SER A 68 24.67 4.23 -11.96
N ARG A 69 23.56 3.79 -12.59
CA ARG A 69 22.21 4.03 -12.10
C ARG A 69 21.96 3.27 -10.81
N MET A 70 22.38 2.02 -10.74
CA MET A 70 22.29 1.19 -9.53
C MET A 70 23.06 1.83 -8.37
N GLN A 71 24.29 2.25 -8.60
CA GLN A 71 25.10 2.94 -7.59
C GLN A 71 24.42 4.21 -7.08
N THR A 72 23.84 5.02 -7.97
CA THR A 72 23.12 6.24 -7.59
C THR A 72 21.90 5.93 -6.73
N ARG A 73 21.13 4.89 -7.08
CA ARG A 73 19.98 4.46 -6.29
C ARG A 73 20.37 3.92 -4.92
N LEU A 74 21.41 3.08 -4.86
CA LEU A 74 21.93 2.56 -3.59
C LEU A 74 22.39 3.68 -2.66
N ARG A 75 23.13 4.67 -3.16
CA ARG A 75 23.54 5.81 -2.36
C ARG A 75 22.38 6.58 -1.76
N ARG A 76 21.28 6.74 -2.51
CA ARG A 76 20.07 7.42 -2.01
C ARG A 76 19.38 6.60 -0.93
N LEU A 77 19.18 5.29 -1.15
CA LEU A 77 18.51 4.43 -0.17
C LEU A 77 19.31 4.22 1.10
N LEU A 78 20.64 4.18 0.97
CA LEU A 78 21.55 3.99 2.10
C LEU A 78 21.83 5.28 2.88
N GLU A 79 21.50 6.47 2.33
CA GLU A 79 21.72 7.76 3.00
C GLU A 79 23.17 7.93 3.49
N GLY A 80 24.14 7.46 2.68
CA GLY A 80 25.57 7.49 2.99
C GLY A 80 26.09 6.31 3.82
N ARG A 81 25.24 5.41 4.27
CA ARG A 81 25.66 4.15 4.94
C ARG A 81 26.33 3.22 3.92
N PRO A 82 27.26 2.35 4.35
CA PRO A 82 27.84 1.34 3.47
C PRO A 82 26.80 0.32 3.03
N ALA A 83 26.96 -0.21 1.82
CA ALA A 83 26.11 -1.31 1.35
C ALA A 83 26.40 -2.59 2.17
N PRO A 84 25.38 -3.36 2.54
CA PRO A 84 25.57 -4.62 3.24
C PRO A 84 26.36 -5.61 2.38
N ALA A 85 27.32 -6.32 2.99
CA ALA A 85 28.20 -7.24 2.28
C ALA A 85 27.46 -8.47 1.71
N ASN A 86 26.32 -8.83 2.29
CA ASN A 86 25.46 -9.93 1.87
C ASN A 86 24.39 -9.53 0.83
N MET A 87 24.49 -8.32 0.27
CA MET A 87 23.67 -7.89 -0.87
C MET A 87 24.49 -7.98 -2.16
N HIS A 88 24.10 -8.88 -3.04
CA HIS A 88 24.76 -9.14 -4.31
C HIS A 88 23.95 -8.57 -5.47
N VAL A 89 24.63 -8.04 -6.51
CA VAL A 89 23.98 -7.48 -7.70
C VAL A 89 24.66 -8.00 -8.96
N MET A 90 23.86 -8.57 -9.88
CA MET A 90 24.30 -8.97 -11.20
C MET A 90 23.60 -8.14 -12.28
N PHE A 91 24.34 -7.75 -13.32
CA PHE A 91 23.84 -6.93 -14.43
C PHE A 91 23.66 -7.72 -15.72
N GLN A 92 24.05 -8.97 -15.74
CA GLN A 92 23.94 -9.88 -16.86
C GLN A 92 23.57 -11.27 -16.36
N ALA A 93 22.77 -11.98 -17.14
CA ALA A 93 22.41 -13.38 -16.90
C ALA A 93 22.10 -14.06 -18.23
N GLN A 94 22.28 -15.37 -18.26
CA GLN A 94 21.81 -16.21 -19.37
C GLN A 94 20.28 -16.26 -19.36
N ARG A 95 19.73 -16.82 -20.44
CA ARG A 95 18.31 -17.14 -20.52
C ARG A 95 18.02 -18.50 -19.90
N LEU A 96 16.77 -18.71 -19.54
CA LEU A 96 16.26 -20.02 -19.16
C LEU A 96 16.46 -20.99 -20.34
N GLY A 97 17.05 -22.16 -20.04
CA GLY A 97 17.45 -23.13 -21.05
C GLY A 97 18.78 -22.83 -21.76
N GLU A 98 19.43 -21.71 -21.43
CA GLU A 98 20.76 -21.34 -21.94
C GLU A 98 21.81 -21.25 -20.79
N GLY A 99 21.56 -21.89 -19.65
CA GLY A 99 22.50 -21.95 -18.51
C GLY A 99 22.16 -21.07 -17.30
N LEU A 100 21.00 -20.39 -17.26
CA LEU A 100 20.64 -19.51 -16.15
C LEU A 100 20.57 -20.24 -14.79
N LEU A 101 19.83 -21.36 -14.75
CA LEU A 101 19.61 -22.09 -13.50
C LEU A 101 20.89 -22.73 -12.97
N GLU A 102 21.72 -23.21 -13.88
CA GLU A 102 23.04 -23.77 -13.57
C GLU A 102 23.94 -22.71 -12.94
N THR A 103 24.08 -21.55 -13.58
CA THR A 103 24.89 -20.42 -13.08
C THR A 103 24.36 -19.88 -11.74
N LEU A 104 23.03 -19.75 -11.61
CA LEU A 104 22.42 -19.34 -10.34
C LEU A 104 22.67 -20.40 -9.25
N GLY A 105 22.59 -21.68 -9.61
CA GLY A 105 22.86 -22.78 -8.71
C GLY A 105 24.26 -22.72 -8.14
N GLU A 106 25.28 -22.65 -9.01
CA GLU A 106 26.69 -22.52 -8.60
C GLU A 106 26.93 -21.26 -7.74
N TYR A 107 26.29 -20.15 -8.07
CA TYR A 107 26.43 -18.91 -7.30
C TYR A 107 25.82 -19.03 -5.90
N LEU A 108 24.65 -19.65 -5.77
CA LEU A 108 23.98 -19.87 -4.50
C LEU A 108 24.72 -20.91 -3.63
N ASP A 109 25.34 -21.93 -4.25
CA ASP A 109 26.18 -22.90 -3.54
C ASP A 109 27.43 -22.24 -2.94
N ALA A 110 27.98 -21.23 -3.62
CA ALA A 110 29.08 -20.41 -3.11
C ALA A 110 28.64 -19.35 -2.08
N ASN A 111 27.34 -19.01 -2.02
CA ASN A 111 26.77 -18.00 -1.12
C ASN A 111 25.50 -18.54 -0.46
N PRO A 112 25.58 -19.49 0.46
CA PRO A 112 24.43 -20.23 1.01
C PRO A 112 23.54 -19.41 1.95
N ASP A 113 23.94 -18.20 2.33
CA ASP A 113 23.15 -17.25 3.09
C ASP A 113 22.09 -16.52 2.23
N ILE A 114 22.18 -16.59 0.89
CA ILE A 114 21.21 -15.96 -0.01
C ILE A 114 19.91 -16.75 0.00
N HIS A 115 18.84 -16.09 0.49
CA HIS A 115 17.48 -16.65 0.51
C HIS A 115 16.48 -15.81 -0.29
N LEU A 116 16.89 -14.68 -0.83
CA LEU A 116 16.07 -13.86 -1.74
C LEU A 116 16.81 -13.62 -3.06
N VAL A 117 16.19 -14.04 -4.17
CA VAL A 117 16.67 -13.75 -5.53
C VAL A 117 15.61 -12.91 -6.25
N CYS A 118 15.95 -11.69 -6.61
CA CYS A 118 15.07 -10.81 -7.38
C CYS A 118 15.55 -10.71 -8.83
N ILE A 119 14.67 -10.86 -9.81
CA ILE A 119 15.01 -10.81 -11.24
C ILE A 119 14.23 -9.70 -11.93
N ASP A 120 14.90 -8.63 -12.34
CA ASP A 120 14.32 -7.45 -13.00
C ASP A 120 14.90 -7.28 -14.42
N THR A 121 14.24 -7.79 -15.46
CA THR A 121 12.88 -8.32 -15.51
C THR A 121 12.81 -9.73 -16.10
N LEU A 122 11.68 -10.39 -15.88
CA LEU A 122 11.37 -11.70 -16.45
C LEU A 122 11.60 -11.76 -17.97
N SER A 123 11.27 -10.70 -18.71
CA SER A 123 11.46 -10.65 -20.17
C SER A 123 12.91 -10.84 -20.62
N LYS A 124 13.89 -10.53 -19.78
CA LYS A 124 15.31 -10.66 -20.09
C LYS A 124 15.80 -12.11 -20.01
N ILE A 125 15.18 -12.90 -19.16
CA ILE A 125 15.55 -14.30 -18.93
C ILE A 125 14.63 -15.30 -19.64
N LYS A 126 13.52 -14.86 -20.24
CA LYS A 126 12.63 -15.72 -21.02
C LYS A 126 13.41 -16.47 -22.13
N PRO A 127 13.12 -17.76 -22.37
CA PRO A 127 13.63 -18.47 -23.55
C PRO A 127 13.27 -17.73 -24.84
N LYS A 128 14.04 -17.94 -25.88
CA LYS A 128 13.65 -17.47 -27.22
C LYS A 128 12.43 -18.26 -27.68
N ALA A 129 11.40 -17.56 -28.17
CA ALA A 129 10.21 -18.21 -28.72
C ALA A 129 10.58 -19.15 -29.86
N LYS A 130 10.04 -20.37 -29.85
CA LYS A 130 10.18 -21.33 -30.96
C LYS A 130 9.02 -21.12 -31.93
N PRO A 131 9.25 -21.36 -33.26
CA PRO A 131 8.17 -21.32 -34.22
C PRO A 131 7.06 -22.32 -33.82
N PHE A 132 5.81 -21.89 -33.91
CA PHE A 132 4.60 -22.70 -33.63
C PHE A 132 4.41 -23.15 -32.15
N GLU A 133 5.18 -22.64 -31.20
CA GLU A 133 5.00 -22.94 -29.79
C GLU A 133 3.83 -22.09 -29.24
N ASN A 134 2.92 -22.74 -28.47
CA ASN A 134 1.89 -22.02 -27.75
C ASN A 134 2.53 -21.17 -26.63
N ALA A 135 2.33 -19.86 -26.66
CA ALA A 135 2.95 -18.95 -25.70
C ALA A 135 2.53 -19.24 -24.24
N TYR A 136 1.30 -19.71 -24.02
CA TYR A 136 0.82 -20.08 -22.70
C TYR A 136 1.57 -21.29 -22.13
N ASP A 137 1.68 -22.36 -22.93
CA ASP A 137 2.33 -23.60 -22.51
C ASP A 137 3.84 -23.38 -22.27
N ALA A 138 4.47 -22.59 -23.15
CA ALA A 138 5.87 -22.18 -22.97
C ALA A 138 6.07 -21.35 -21.70
N ASP A 139 5.19 -20.38 -21.45
CA ASP A 139 5.24 -19.55 -20.23
C ASP A 139 5.05 -20.43 -18.98
N TYR A 140 4.13 -21.38 -19.00
CA TYR A 140 3.89 -22.27 -17.87
C TYR A 140 5.08 -23.22 -17.61
N ASP A 141 5.69 -23.79 -18.65
CA ASP A 141 6.83 -24.70 -18.52
C ASP A 141 8.05 -24.01 -17.89
N TYR A 142 8.49 -22.87 -18.39
CA TYR A 142 9.67 -22.22 -17.82
C TYR A 142 9.41 -21.64 -16.42
N MET A 143 8.18 -21.21 -16.12
CA MET A 143 7.82 -20.81 -14.76
C MET A 143 7.84 -22.00 -13.81
N GLY A 144 7.37 -23.17 -14.25
CA GLY A 144 7.47 -24.43 -13.51
C GLY A 144 8.91 -24.79 -13.15
N ARG A 145 9.84 -24.61 -14.08
CA ARG A 145 11.28 -24.84 -13.85
C ARG A 145 11.88 -23.87 -12.83
N LEU A 146 11.54 -22.58 -12.91
CA LEU A 146 11.96 -21.58 -11.90
C LEU A 146 11.39 -21.90 -10.52
N LYS A 147 10.10 -22.29 -10.49
CA LYS A 147 9.46 -22.70 -9.24
C LYS A 147 10.17 -23.92 -8.62
N ALA A 148 10.38 -24.97 -9.38
CA ALA A 148 11.08 -26.16 -8.92
C ALA A 148 12.50 -25.82 -8.41
N PHE A 149 13.19 -24.90 -9.06
CA PHE A 149 14.48 -24.38 -8.61
C PHE A 149 14.38 -23.68 -7.26
N ALA A 150 13.41 -22.76 -7.08
CA ALA A 150 13.19 -22.06 -5.81
C ALA A 150 12.85 -23.03 -4.68
N ASP A 151 11.92 -23.97 -4.93
CA ASP A 151 11.46 -24.97 -3.96
C ASP A 151 12.61 -25.90 -3.52
N SER A 152 13.40 -26.42 -4.47
CA SER A 152 14.51 -27.34 -4.18
C SER A 152 15.61 -26.71 -3.33
N ARG A 153 15.76 -25.38 -3.40
CA ARG A 153 16.78 -24.65 -2.65
C ARG A 153 16.22 -23.96 -1.40
N GLY A 154 14.91 -23.98 -1.21
CA GLY A 154 14.24 -23.33 -0.07
C GLY A 154 14.48 -21.82 -0.04
N ILE A 155 14.44 -21.16 -1.19
CA ILE A 155 14.63 -19.71 -1.36
C ILE A 155 13.38 -19.03 -1.90
N CYS A 156 13.30 -17.71 -1.78
CA CYS A 156 12.29 -16.90 -2.44
C CYS A 156 12.87 -16.35 -3.75
N VAL A 157 12.20 -16.62 -4.89
CA VAL A 157 12.52 -16.02 -6.19
C VAL A 157 11.42 -15.06 -6.56
N LEU A 158 11.71 -13.75 -6.62
CA LEU A 158 10.77 -12.70 -7.02
C LEU A 158 11.07 -12.22 -8.43
N LEU A 159 10.11 -12.43 -9.33
CA LEU A 159 10.21 -12.05 -10.73
C LEU A 159 9.49 -10.72 -10.97
N VAL A 160 10.17 -9.73 -11.54
CA VAL A 160 9.54 -8.49 -11.97
C VAL A 160 8.97 -8.65 -13.38
N HIS A 161 7.68 -8.38 -13.53
CA HIS A 161 6.99 -8.45 -14.79
C HIS A 161 6.27 -7.16 -15.16
N HIS A 162 6.24 -6.80 -16.44
CA HIS A 162 5.51 -5.63 -16.93
C HIS A 162 4.15 -6.04 -17.48
N THR A 163 3.07 -5.39 -17.03
CA THR A 163 1.77 -5.53 -17.66
C THR A 163 1.76 -4.89 -19.04
N ARG A 164 1.12 -5.54 -20.01
CA ARG A 164 0.70 -4.85 -21.25
C ARG A 164 -0.50 -3.96 -20.92
N LYS A 165 -0.68 -2.87 -21.69
CA LYS A 165 -1.87 -2.03 -21.59
C LYS A 165 -3.10 -2.87 -21.94
N SER A 166 -3.89 -3.28 -20.96
CA SER A 166 -5.22 -3.84 -21.17
C SER A 166 -6.26 -2.72 -21.27
N LYS A 167 -7.35 -3.01 -22.00
CA LYS A 167 -8.41 -2.04 -22.27
C LYS A 167 -9.56 -2.04 -21.26
N ASN A 168 -9.49 -2.87 -20.20
CA ASN A 168 -10.57 -2.99 -19.24
C ASN A 168 -10.24 -2.24 -17.94
N PRO A 169 -10.97 -1.15 -17.56
CA PRO A 169 -10.68 -0.33 -16.39
C PRO A 169 -11.14 -0.93 -15.06
N GLU A 170 -12.01 -1.94 -15.07
CA GLU A 170 -12.76 -2.34 -13.89
C GLU A 170 -12.13 -3.45 -13.04
N ASP A 171 -11.14 -4.19 -13.57
CA ASP A 171 -10.43 -5.21 -12.80
C ASP A 171 -8.92 -5.09 -12.92
N SER A 172 -8.26 -4.79 -11.80
CA SER A 172 -6.78 -4.70 -11.74
C SER A 172 -6.12 -6.05 -11.99
N PHE A 173 -6.79 -7.18 -11.71
CA PHE A 173 -6.30 -8.52 -12.01
C PHE A 173 -6.49 -8.92 -13.46
N ASP A 174 -7.62 -8.60 -14.09
CA ASP A 174 -7.85 -8.84 -15.51
C ASP A 174 -6.93 -8.01 -16.40
N ASN A 175 -6.47 -6.86 -15.91
CA ASN A 175 -5.46 -6.03 -16.58
C ASN A 175 -4.05 -6.63 -16.53
N ILE A 176 -3.81 -7.65 -15.71
CA ILE A 176 -2.57 -8.43 -15.66
C ILE A 176 -2.50 -9.42 -16.84
N ASN A 177 -3.55 -9.53 -17.64
CA ASN A 177 -3.67 -10.42 -18.81
C ASN A 177 -2.56 -10.20 -19.86
N GLY A 178 -1.35 -10.61 -19.49
CA GLY A 178 -0.24 -10.84 -20.42
C GLY A 178 0.10 -12.30 -20.57
N SER A 179 -0.11 -13.11 -19.56
CA SER A 179 -0.09 -14.57 -19.63
C SER A 179 -0.66 -15.13 -18.33
N THR A 180 -1.85 -15.66 -18.38
CA THR A 180 -2.43 -16.49 -17.30
C THR A 180 -1.49 -17.62 -16.86
N GLY A 181 -0.61 -18.08 -17.75
CA GLY A 181 0.42 -19.08 -17.47
C GLY A 181 1.49 -18.61 -16.44
N ILE A 182 1.94 -17.36 -16.52
CA ILE A 182 2.93 -16.81 -15.57
C ILE A 182 2.35 -16.73 -14.16
N LEU A 183 1.14 -16.17 -14.04
CA LEU A 183 0.48 -15.98 -12.73
C LEU A 183 -0.02 -17.30 -12.15
N GLY A 184 -0.50 -18.22 -12.99
CA GLY A 184 -0.98 -19.52 -12.54
C GLY A 184 0.10 -20.43 -11.95
N ALA A 185 1.35 -20.27 -12.37
CA ALA A 185 2.49 -21.03 -11.85
C ALA A 185 3.11 -20.41 -10.59
N ALA A 186 2.86 -19.13 -10.28
CA ALA A 186 3.41 -18.45 -9.12
C ALA A 186 2.73 -18.88 -7.81
N ASP A 187 3.50 -18.91 -6.72
CA ASP A 187 2.97 -19.16 -5.37
C ASP A 187 2.30 -17.90 -4.82
N PHE A 188 2.81 -16.73 -5.17
CA PHE A 188 2.22 -15.45 -4.81
C PHE A 188 2.43 -14.40 -5.89
N THR A 189 1.56 -13.41 -5.90
CA THR A 189 1.59 -12.29 -6.85
C THR A 189 1.40 -10.98 -6.11
N ILE A 190 2.27 -10.02 -6.40
CA ILE A 190 2.16 -8.63 -5.95
C ILE A 190 1.81 -7.78 -7.17
N VAL A 191 0.72 -7.02 -7.06
CA VAL A 191 0.30 -6.08 -8.11
C VAL A 191 0.43 -4.66 -7.60
N LEU A 192 1.12 -3.81 -8.37
CA LEU A 192 1.12 -2.37 -8.14
C LEU A 192 0.28 -1.70 -9.23
N ASP A 193 -0.76 -0.99 -8.83
CA ASP A 193 -1.59 -0.22 -9.74
C ASP A 193 -1.66 1.25 -9.34
N LYS A 194 -1.53 2.14 -10.33
CA LYS A 194 -1.72 3.58 -10.19
C LYS A 194 -2.78 4.04 -11.16
N GLN A 195 -3.70 4.86 -10.69
CA GLN A 195 -4.70 5.51 -11.55
C GLN A 195 -4.02 6.47 -12.55
N SER A 196 -3.11 7.30 -12.06
CA SER A 196 -2.31 8.21 -12.89
C SER A 196 -0.81 8.03 -12.63
N ARG A 197 0.02 8.29 -13.66
CA ARG A 197 1.49 8.29 -13.51
C ARG A 197 2.01 9.41 -12.60
N MET A 198 1.22 10.46 -12.44
CA MET A 198 1.56 11.62 -11.60
C MET A 198 1.26 11.40 -10.13
N ASP A 199 0.44 10.38 -9.80
CA ASP A 199 0.11 10.08 -8.42
C ASP A 199 1.34 9.55 -7.69
N ASP A 200 1.49 9.95 -6.44
CA ASP A 200 2.51 9.38 -5.56
C ASP A 200 1.99 8.11 -4.86
N GLU A 201 0.68 7.90 -4.84
CA GLU A 201 0.02 6.72 -4.27
C GLU A 201 -0.19 5.63 -5.32
N ALA A 202 -0.12 4.38 -4.87
CA ALA A 202 -0.42 3.19 -5.67
C ALA A 202 -1.21 2.18 -4.83
N GLY A 203 -2.11 1.45 -5.46
CA GLY A 203 -2.65 0.22 -4.91
C GLY A 203 -1.56 -0.84 -4.84
N PHE A 204 -1.49 -1.53 -3.71
CA PHE A 204 -0.65 -2.68 -3.46
C PHE A 204 -1.57 -3.85 -3.14
N LEU A 205 -1.61 -4.83 -4.03
CA LEU A 205 -2.43 -6.01 -3.90
C LEU A 205 -1.53 -7.23 -3.88
N LEU A 206 -1.67 -8.04 -2.83
CA LEU A 206 -0.97 -9.30 -2.63
C LEU A 206 -1.99 -10.43 -2.60
N THR A 207 -1.71 -11.49 -3.34
CA THR A 207 -2.47 -12.73 -3.33
C THR A 207 -1.53 -13.92 -3.49
N GLY A 208 -1.87 -15.05 -2.92
CA GLY A 208 -1.05 -16.26 -3.01
C GLY A 208 -1.74 -17.46 -2.37
N ARG A 209 -1.07 -18.62 -2.45
CA ARG A 209 -1.59 -19.89 -1.91
C ARG A 209 -1.49 -19.95 -0.40
N ASP A 210 -0.39 -19.44 0.16
CA ASP A 210 0.02 -19.61 1.55
C ASP A 210 0.16 -18.26 2.28
N ILE A 211 -0.49 -17.22 1.77
CA ILE A 211 -0.51 -15.88 2.33
C ILE A 211 -1.91 -15.32 2.34
N GLU A 212 -2.24 -14.55 3.36
CA GLU A 212 -3.51 -13.84 3.43
C GLU A 212 -3.55 -12.75 2.35
N GLN A 213 -4.66 -12.70 1.61
CA GLN A 213 -4.87 -11.64 0.62
C GLN A 213 -4.82 -10.27 1.30
N CYS A 214 -3.99 -9.38 0.76
CA CYS A 214 -3.75 -8.06 1.32
C CYS A 214 -3.94 -6.98 0.27
N GLU A 215 -4.90 -6.09 0.51
CA GLU A 215 -5.09 -4.89 -0.30
C GLU A 215 -4.77 -3.65 0.54
N ARG A 216 -3.78 -2.86 0.09
CA ARG A 216 -3.28 -1.68 0.79
C ARG A 216 -3.01 -0.56 -0.21
N VAL A 217 -2.87 0.63 0.33
CA VAL A 217 -2.35 1.78 -0.41
C VAL A 217 -0.91 2.03 0.05
N ILE A 218 -0.02 2.22 -0.91
CA ILE A 218 1.37 2.61 -0.67
C ILE A 218 1.64 3.97 -1.32
N ARG A 219 2.53 4.77 -0.73
CA ARG A 219 2.94 6.06 -1.26
C ARG A 219 4.45 6.07 -1.48
N PHE A 220 4.87 6.63 -2.62
CA PHE A 220 6.28 6.81 -2.91
C PHE A 220 6.80 8.08 -2.23
N ASP A 221 7.66 7.92 -1.24
CA ASP A 221 8.41 9.01 -0.61
C ASP A 221 9.56 9.43 -1.55
N LYS A 222 9.38 10.57 -2.22
CA LYS A 222 10.36 11.11 -3.18
C LYS A 222 11.66 11.54 -2.53
N ALA A 223 11.61 11.95 -1.27
CA ALA A 223 12.81 12.38 -0.55
C ALA A 223 13.71 11.19 -0.23
N ARG A 224 13.13 10.09 0.24
CA ARG A 224 13.83 8.86 0.59
C ARG A 224 13.91 7.85 -0.55
N CYS A 225 13.20 8.07 -1.64
CA CYS A 225 13.07 7.15 -2.78
C CYS A 225 12.54 5.75 -2.38
N ARG A 226 11.65 5.69 -1.39
CA ARG A 226 11.08 4.45 -0.83
C ARG A 226 9.56 4.44 -0.93
N TRP A 227 9.02 3.24 -1.03
CA TRP A 227 7.59 3.02 -0.87
C TRP A 227 7.25 2.89 0.61
N VAL A 228 6.17 3.53 1.04
CA VAL A 228 5.69 3.53 2.42
C VAL A 228 4.25 3.06 2.46
N MET A 229 3.96 2.08 3.30
CA MET A 229 2.61 1.58 3.53
C MET A 229 1.76 2.68 4.20
N GLN A 230 0.58 2.94 3.66
CA GLN A 230 -0.36 3.94 4.20
C GLN A 230 -1.54 3.30 4.95
N GLY A 231 -1.87 2.05 4.65
CA GLY A 231 -3.02 1.34 5.20
C GLY A 231 -4.01 0.89 4.13
N THR A 232 -5.22 0.54 4.53
CA THR A 232 -6.29 0.19 3.57
C THR A 232 -6.93 1.44 2.96
N ALA A 233 -7.55 1.29 1.79
CA ALA A 233 -8.33 2.37 1.17
C ALA A 233 -9.44 2.88 2.11
N ALA A 234 -10.10 1.98 2.85
CA ALA A 234 -11.12 2.33 3.83
C ALA A 234 -10.56 3.15 4.99
N GLN A 235 -9.40 2.76 5.54
CA GLN A 235 -8.73 3.52 6.61
C GLN A 235 -8.34 4.92 6.14
N LEU A 236 -7.79 5.05 4.94
CA LEU A 236 -7.42 6.34 4.35
C LEU A 236 -8.64 7.21 4.07
N ALA A 237 -9.72 6.64 3.55
CA ALA A 237 -10.98 7.36 3.35
C ALA A 237 -11.55 7.86 4.69
N ALA A 238 -11.50 7.04 5.73
CA ALA A 238 -11.91 7.45 7.07
C ALA A 238 -11.02 8.58 7.63
N GLN A 239 -9.71 8.48 7.49
CA GLN A 239 -8.78 9.53 7.91
C GLN A 239 -9.01 10.85 7.14
N ARG A 240 -9.22 10.79 5.82
CA ARG A 240 -9.55 11.96 5.00
C ARG A 240 -10.85 12.62 5.45
N ARG A 241 -11.91 11.83 5.69
CA ARG A 241 -13.18 12.35 6.23
C ARG A 241 -13.00 13.05 7.56
N VAL A 242 -12.17 12.49 8.44
CA VAL A 242 -11.87 13.12 9.72
C VAL A 242 -11.10 14.43 9.52
N ALA A 243 -10.07 14.43 8.69
CA ALA A 243 -9.29 15.64 8.40
C ALA A 243 -10.15 16.75 7.75
N GLU A 244 -11.02 16.40 6.82
CA GLU A 244 -11.98 17.33 6.19
C GLU A 244 -12.95 17.89 7.23
N TYR A 245 -13.46 17.05 8.14
CA TYR A 245 -14.33 17.48 9.23
C TYR A 245 -13.61 18.44 10.19
N GLU A 246 -12.38 18.14 10.60
CA GLU A 246 -11.57 19.00 11.47
C GLU A 246 -11.22 20.36 10.81
N ALA A 247 -11.03 20.36 9.51
CA ALA A 247 -10.74 21.56 8.71
C ALA A 247 -12.00 22.40 8.40
N GLU A 248 -13.20 21.86 8.62
CA GLU A 248 -14.46 22.51 8.26
C GLU A 248 -14.72 23.77 9.08
N PRO A 249 -14.88 24.94 8.44
CA PRO A 249 -15.12 26.21 9.15
C PRO A 249 -16.35 26.20 10.05
N ILE A 250 -17.43 25.51 9.64
CA ILE A 250 -18.66 25.38 10.44
C ILE A 250 -18.35 24.65 11.75
N VAL A 251 -17.58 23.56 11.69
CA VAL A 251 -17.23 22.75 12.87
C VAL A 251 -16.39 23.58 13.84
N ARG A 252 -15.36 24.26 13.33
CA ARG A 252 -14.50 25.12 14.14
C ARG A 252 -15.28 26.25 14.81
N THR A 253 -16.16 26.91 14.06
CA THR A 253 -17.04 27.96 14.58
C THR A 253 -17.97 27.42 15.66
N LEU A 254 -18.62 26.28 15.45
CA LEU A 254 -19.52 25.69 16.44
C LEU A 254 -18.80 25.29 17.72
N ARG A 255 -17.61 24.71 17.63
CA ARG A 255 -16.78 24.38 18.80
C ARG A 255 -16.50 25.62 19.64
N VAL A 256 -16.04 26.71 19.03
CA VAL A 256 -15.77 27.97 19.74
C VAL A 256 -17.03 28.54 20.36
N LEU A 257 -18.13 28.63 19.59
CA LEU A 257 -19.40 29.16 20.07
C LEU A 257 -19.97 28.41 21.29
N LEU A 258 -19.94 27.07 21.21
CA LEU A 258 -20.49 26.21 22.27
C LEU A 258 -19.59 26.14 23.48
N GLN A 259 -18.26 26.25 23.30
CA GLN A 259 -17.29 26.30 24.43
C GLN A 259 -17.30 27.61 25.16
N GLN A 260 -17.48 28.76 24.48
CA GLN A 260 -17.52 30.08 25.11
C GLN A 260 -18.89 30.40 25.71
N GLY A 261 -19.94 29.70 25.29
CA GLY A 261 -21.28 29.81 25.85
C GLY A 261 -21.59 28.78 26.92
N ASP A 262 -22.86 28.56 27.11
CA ASP A 262 -23.39 27.53 28.07
C ASP A 262 -23.49 26.12 27.44
N GLY A 263 -22.82 25.88 26.33
CA GLY A 263 -22.92 24.66 25.55
C GLY A 263 -24.10 24.65 24.56
N THR A 264 -24.81 25.77 24.45
CA THR A 264 -25.92 25.89 23.51
C THR A 264 -25.78 27.12 22.62
N TRP A 265 -26.29 27.01 21.37
CA TRP A 265 -26.43 28.17 20.50
C TRP A 265 -27.69 28.01 19.63
N SER A 266 -28.35 29.14 19.36
CA SER A 266 -29.54 29.17 18.53
C SER A 266 -29.64 30.47 17.74
N GLY A 267 -29.79 30.37 16.43
CA GLY A 267 -29.90 31.52 15.55
C GLY A 267 -30.34 31.16 14.13
N ASN A 268 -30.55 32.14 13.29
CA ASN A 268 -30.78 31.91 11.88
C ASN A 268 -29.47 31.67 11.10
N ALA A 269 -29.58 31.27 9.84
CA ALA A 269 -28.42 31.00 9.00
C ALA A 269 -27.47 32.21 8.86
N GLN A 270 -28.01 33.39 8.74
CA GLN A 270 -27.26 34.64 8.59
C GLN A 270 -26.43 34.96 9.86
N ALA A 271 -27.07 34.78 11.05
CA ALA A 271 -26.36 34.92 12.33
C ALA A 271 -25.22 33.94 12.46
N LEU A 272 -25.41 32.66 12.05
CA LEU A 272 -24.31 31.67 12.09
C LEU A 272 -23.16 32.02 11.14
N MET A 273 -23.45 32.52 9.94
CA MET A 273 -22.43 33.00 9.00
C MET A 273 -21.60 34.15 9.59
N GLN A 274 -22.24 35.12 10.25
CA GLN A 274 -21.55 36.23 10.93
C GLN A 274 -20.66 35.73 12.08
N MET A 275 -21.07 34.65 12.77
CA MET A 275 -20.21 34.03 13.81
C MET A 275 -18.98 33.37 13.20
N GLY A 276 -19.10 32.75 12.00
CA GLY A 276 -17.95 32.23 11.26
C GLY A 276 -16.91 33.30 10.96
N GLU A 277 -17.33 34.42 10.39
CA GLU A 277 -16.45 35.56 10.14
C GLU A 277 -15.80 36.09 11.41
N ARG A 278 -16.57 36.17 12.51
CA ARG A 278 -16.09 36.68 13.80
C ARG A 278 -15.08 35.77 14.51
N TYR A 279 -15.30 34.45 14.50
CA TYR A 279 -14.52 33.51 15.32
C TYR A 279 -13.44 32.76 14.55
N THR A 280 -13.65 32.50 13.28
CA THR A 280 -12.69 31.76 12.44
C THR A 280 -12.08 32.62 11.33
N ASN A 281 -12.60 33.83 11.14
CA ASN A 281 -12.25 34.73 10.03
C ASN A 281 -12.45 34.07 8.65
N GLU A 282 -13.45 33.18 8.56
CA GLU A 282 -13.75 32.41 7.35
C GLU A 282 -15.23 32.46 7.03
N ALA A 283 -15.55 32.48 5.74
CA ALA A 283 -16.93 32.35 5.28
C ALA A 283 -17.39 30.88 5.42
N LEU A 284 -18.48 30.64 6.16
CA LEU A 284 -19.00 29.28 6.39
C LEU A 284 -19.64 28.66 5.13
N ALA A 285 -20.18 29.49 4.25
CA ALA A 285 -20.79 29.07 2.98
C ALA A 285 -21.02 30.26 2.08
N SER A 286 -21.23 30.03 0.78
CA SER A 286 -21.54 31.07 -0.21
C SER A 286 -22.97 31.62 -0.09
N SER A 287 -23.86 30.93 0.59
CA SER A 287 -25.27 31.34 0.79
C SER A 287 -25.89 30.59 1.97
N THR A 288 -27.03 31.15 2.46
CA THR A 288 -27.80 30.50 3.53
C THR A 288 -28.34 29.11 3.14
N ARG A 289 -28.64 28.93 1.84
CA ARG A 289 -29.04 27.61 1.30
C ARG A 289 -27.89 26.61 1.30
N ALA A 290 -26.70 27.01 0.88
CA ALA A 290 -25.49 26.20 0.91
C ALA A 290 -25.13 25.84 2.34
N LEU A 291 -25.20 26.78 3.30
CA LEU A 291 -24.97 26.53 4.73
C LEU A 291 -25.93 25.47 5.26
N ALA A 292 -27.23 25.55 4.93
CA ALA A 292 -28.22 24.58 5.35
C ALA A 292 -27.93 23.16 4.88
N GLY A 293 -27.52 23.02 3.61
CA GLY A 293 -27.07 21.74 3.03
C GLY A 293 -25.86 21.18 3.78
N ARG A 294 -24.85 22.02 4.00
CA ARG A 294 -23.61 21.62 4.64
C ARG A 294 -23.81 21.22 6.11
N ILE A 295 -24.63 21.93 6.86
CA ILE A 295 -25.00 21.55 8.24
C ILE A 295 -25.64 20.16 8.26
N LYS A 296 -26.55 19.87 7.32
CA LYS A 296 -27.20 18.55 7.24
C LYS A 296 -26.19 17.43 6.95
N GLU A 297 -25.22 17.65 6.09
CA GLU A 297 -24.15 16.69 5.79
C GLU A 297 -23.23 16.44 6.99
N LEU A 298 -22.92 17.48 7.75
CA LEU A 298 -22.05 17.42 8.92
C LEU A 298 -22.73 16.82 10.16
N GLN A 299 -24.08 16.80 10.21
CA GLN A 299 -24.83 16.41 11.39
C GLN A 299 -24.43 15.06 12.00
N PRO A 300 -24.19 13.97 11.24
CA PRO A 300 -23.75 12.70 11.81
C PRO A 300 -22.38 12.82 12.53
N MET A 301 -21.43 13.49 11.91
CA MET A 301 -20.09 13.66 12.47
C MET A 301 -20.05 14.65 13.64
N LEU A 302 -20.88 15.71 13.63
CA LEU A 302 -21.04 16.61 14.77
C LEU A 302 -21.51 15.84 16.02
N TRP A 303 -22.42 14.88 15.83
CA TRP A 303 -22.85 14.04 16.94
C TRP A 303 -21.78 13.02 17.36
N GLU A 304 -21.22 12.30 16.41
CA GLU A 304 -20.28 11.20 16.69
C GLU A 304 -18.97 11.69 17.31
N ARG A 305 -18.43 12.81 16.84
CA ARG A 305 -17.10 13.29 17.25
C ARG A 305 -17.10 14.35 18.32
N ASP A 306 -18.06 15.25 18.28
CA ASP A 306 -18.11 16.41 19.19
C ASP A 306 -19.31 16.36 20.16
N ALA A 307 -20.13 15.31 20.09
CA ALA A 307 -21.37 15.20 20.87
C ALA A 307 -22.30 16.43 20.68
N ILE A 308 -22.24 17.08 19.50
CA ILE A 308 -23.06 18.23 19.16
C ILE A 308 -24.35 17.75 18.50
N LYS A 309 -25.47 17.92 19.19
CA LYS A 309 -26.80 17.71 18.65
C LYS A 309 -27.24 18.94 17.85
N CYS A 310 -27.73 18.72 16.62
CA CYS A 310 -28.23 19.75 15.75
C CYS A 310 -29.70 19.48 15.41
N TRP A 311 -30.55 20.50 15.50
CA TRP A 311 -31.94 20.47 15.04
C TRP A 311 -32.37 21.86 14.59
N ASP A 312 -33.48 21.95 13.88
CA ASP A 312 -34.08 23.20 13.45
C ASP A 312 -35.49 23.37 14.03
N LYS A 313 -35.88 24.64 14.21
CA LYS A 313 -37.24 25.06 14.57
C LYS A 313 -37.74 26.06 13.57
N GLN A 314 -39.02 26.01 13.24
CA GLN A 314 -39.67 27.08 12.49
C GLN A 314 -40.10 28.19 13.47
N ASN A 315 -39.78 29.44 13.14
CA ASN A 315 -40.37 30.60 13.84
C ASN A 315 -41.75 30.87 13.28
N GLY A 316 -42.66 31.39 14.10
CA GLY A 316 -44.02 31.77 13.69
C GLY A 316 -44.12 32.77 12.52
N THR A 317 -43.01 33.37 12.13
CA THR A 317 -42.85 34.26 10.95
C THR A 317 -42.27 33.57 9.72
N GLY A 318 -42.21 32.19 9.69
CA GLY A 318 -41.78 31.42 8.53
C GLY A 318 -40.24 31.25 8.38
N GLY A 319 -39.43 31.77 9.30
CA GLY A 319 -37.97 31.64 9.24
C GLY A 319 -37.47 30.39 9.92
N LYS A 320 -36.44 29.76 9.33
CA LYS A 320 -35.74 28.57 9.92
C LYS A 320 -34.71 29.03 10.95
N ARG A 321 -34.74 28.44 12.14
CA ARG A 321 -33.79 28.65 13.23
C ARG A 321 -33.03 27.37 13.52
N TYR A 322 -31.71 27.41 13.45
CA TYR A 322 -30.81 26.31 13.83
C TYR A 322 -30.52 26.34 15.31
N CYS A 323 -30.48 25.18 15.91
CA CYS A 323 -30.17 24.98 17.32
C CYS A 323 -29.06 23.93 17.42
N PHE A 324 -28.01 24.25 18.16
CA PHE A 324 -26.92 23.37 18.47
C PHE A 324 -26.77 23.23 19.97
N LYS A 325 -26.52 22.02 20.44
CA LYS A 325 -26.25 21.74 21.85
C LYS A 325 -25.12 20.73 21.94
N MET A 326 -24.06 21.10 22.63
CA MET A 326 -22.96 20.19 23.01
C MET A 326 -23.37 19.46 24.28
N ASN A 327 -23.47 18.14 24.24
CA ASN A 327 -23.60 17.35 25.45
C ASN A 327 -22.23 17.28 26.10
N ARG A 328 -22.11 17.75 27.38
CA ARG A 328 -20.89 17.50 28.14
C ARG A 328 -20.70 15.99 28.22
N ILE A 329 -19.61 15.49 27.64
CA ILE A 329 -19.14 14.15 27.91
C ILE A 329 -18.62 14.22 29.34
N ASP A 330 -19.32 13.58 30.29
CA ASP A 330 -18.76 13.35 31.61
C ASP A 330 -17.43 12.62 31.42
N ASN A 331 -16.35 13.28 31.82
CA ASN A 331 -14.96 12.82 31.66
C ASN A 331 -14.63 11.60 32.54
N THR A 332 -15.61 10.74 32.85
CA THR A 332 -15.44 9.51 33.63
C THR A 332 -15.35 8.23 32.79
N ALA A 333 -15.52 8.32 31.45
CA ALA A 333 -15.23 7.18 30.59
C ALA A 333 -13.78 7.31 30.08
N PRO A 334 -12.94 6.27 30.22
CA PRO A 334 -11.57 6.31 29.69
C PRO A 334 -11.64 6.45 28.15
N VAL A 335 -10.91 7.44 27.64
CA VAL A 335 -10.63 7.55 26.19
C VAL A 335 -9.99 6.23 25.77
N MET A 336 -10.73 5.38 25.11
CA MET A 336 -10.17 4.17 24.53
C MET A 336 -9.24 4.60 23.40
N ASP A 337 -7.94 4.41 23.64
CA ASP A 337 -6.88 4.61 22.68
C ASP A 337 -7.17 3.75 21.44
N SER A 338 -7.05 4.35 20.25
CA SER A 338 -7.29 3.70 18.95
C SER A 338 -6.45 2.43 18.74
N ALA A 339 -5.39 2.24 19.54
CA ALA A 339 -4.58 1.04 19.60
C ALA A 339 -5.30 -0.17 20.26
N GLN A 340 -6.32 0.04 21.08
CA GLN A 340 -7.04 -1.05 21.75
C GLN A 340 -8.24 -1.61 20.94
N LEU A 341 -8.69 -0.91 19.92
CA LEU A 341 -9.76 -1.39 19.01
C LEU A 341 -9.27 -2.46 18.02
N SER A 342 -7.97 -2.56 17.77
CA SER A 342 -7.39 -3.57 16.88
C SER A 342 -7.25 -4.97 17.51
N LEU A 343 -7.31 -5.08 18.84
CA LEU A 343 -7.09 -6.34 19.57
C LEU A 343 -8.37 -7.16 19.87
N ARG A 344 -9.56 -6.62 19.60
CA ARG A 344 -10.83 -7.35 19.84
C ARG A 344 -11.46 -8.02 18.61
N HIS A 345 -10.88 -7.90 17.43
CA HIS A 345 -11.40 -8.57 16.22
C HIS A 345 -10.67 -9.87 15.86
N ASN A 346 -9.72 -10.33 16.68
CA ASN A 346 -8.99 -11.59 16.44
C ASN A 346 -9.44 -12.79 17.31
N TYR A 347 -10.60 -12.72 17.96
CA TYR A 347 -11.20 -13.88 18.65
C TYR A 347 -12.72 -13.90 18.43
N ARG A 348 -13.14 -14.34 17.23
CA ARG A 348 -14.39 -15.10 17.01
C ARG A 348 -14.33 -15.78 15.67
#